data_30bf71b8a5bda3aa6fb973a31d0af668
#
_entry.id   30bf71b8a5bda3aa6fb973a31d0af668
#
_cell.length_a   1.000
_cell.length_b   1.000
_cell.length_c   1.000
_cell.angle_alpha   90.00
_cell.angle_beta   90.00
_cell.angle_gamma   90.00
#
_symmetry.space_group_name_H-M   'P 1'
#
loop_
_entity.id
_entity.type
_entity.pdbx_description
1 polymer ?
#
loop_
_entity_poly.entity_id
_entity_poly.type
_entity_poly.pdbx_seq_one_letter_code
_entity_poly.pdbx_strand_id
1 'polypeptide(L)'
;MGNGDVVLLQNTRFRKEETKNIDTFSEELASLADAYVDDAFGSCHRAHCSTAGVTNYVKDTAVGYLMEKEIKYLGNAVNNPERPFTAILGGAKVADKLNVISNLLEKVDTLIIGGGMAYTFLKAQGYEIGKSLVDDSKIDYCKEMMAKAQEKGVKLLLPVDAACVADFPDPIDAPVEVKVVPVTAIPADMEGCDIGPESMKLFADAVKASKTVVWNGPMGCLLYTSPSPRDPKTS
;
A
#
# COMPACT_ATOMS: atom_id res chain seq x y z
N MET A 1 14.91 -37.44 -1.51
CA MET A 1 15.06 -36.66 -2.77
C MET A 1 16.37 -37.06 -3.43
N GLY A 2 16.36 -37.22 -4.75
CA GLY A 2 17.57 -37.42 -5.55
C GLY A 2 18.04 -36.11 -6.19
N ASN A 3 19.18 -36.18 -6.90
CA ASN A 3 19.69 -35.01 -7.63
C ASN A 3 18.71 -34.58 -8.73
N GLY A 4 18.31 -33.30 -8.71
CA GLY A 4 17.38 -32.70 -9.67
C GLY A 4 15.91 -32.78 -9.29
N ASP A 5 15.58 -33.38 -8.15
CA ASP A 5 14.20 -33.36 -7.64
C ASP A 5 13.79 -31.96 -7.19
N VAL A 6 12.52 -31.63 -7.44
CA VAL A 6 11.88 -30.38 -6.98
C VAL A 6 10.74 -30.73 -6.05
N VAL A 7 10.70 -30.10 -4.88
CA VAL A 7 9.64 -30.25 -3.90
C VAL A 7 8.98 -28.91 -3.61
N LEU A 8 7.69 -28.83 -3.81
CA LEU A 8 6.87 -27.69 -3.39
C LEU A 8 6.23 -28.01 -2.04
N LEU A 9 6.57 -27.24 -1.02
CA LEU A 9 5.96 -27.37 0.28
C LEU A 9 4.52 -26.81 0.26
N GLN A 10 3.70 -27.28 1.19
CA GLN A 10 2.42 -26.66 1.47
C GLN A 10 2.59 -25.23 1.98
N ASN A 11 1.51 -24.46 1.91
CA ASN A 11 1.50 -23.10 2.44
C ASN A 11 2.01 -23.08 3.89
N THR A 12 3.13 -22.42 4.13
CA THR A 12 3.77 -22.33 5.45
C THR A 12 2.84 -21.73 6.50
N ARG A 13 1.89 -20.86 6.09
CA ARG A 13 0.91 -20.24 7.00
C ARG A 13 -0.18 -21.19 7.49
N PHE A 14 -0.23 -22.41 7.04
CA PHE A 14 -1.04 -23.47 7.69
C PHE A 14 -0.48 -23.85 9.08
N ARG A 15 0.80 -23.55 9.31
CA ARG A 15 1.44 -23.69 10.62
C ARG A 15 1.28 -22.40 11.40
N LYS A 16 0.79 -22.50 12.63
CA LYS A 16 0.56 -21.36 13.53
C LYS A 16 1.85 -20.68 13.97
N GLU A 17 2.94 -21.42 13.94
CA GLU A 17 4.30 -20.99 14.27
C GLU A 17 4.87 -20.01 13.26
N GLU A 18 4.48 -20.13 11.98
CA GLU A 18 5.03 -19.37 10.86
C GLU A 18 5.01 -17.86 11.10
N THR A 19 3.83 -17.31 11.34
CA THR A 19 3.64 -15.84 11.50
C THR A 19 4.16 -15.30 12.83
N LYS A 20 4.44 -16.18 13.80
CA LYS A 20 4.99 -15.84 15.10
C LYS A 20 6.50 -15.96 15.16
N ASN A 21 7.11 -16.37 14.05
CA ASN A 21 8.56 -16.57 13.95
C ASN A 21 9.13 -17.49 15.06
N ILE A 22 8.46 -18.64 15.27
CA ILE A 22 8.85 -19.58 16.32
C ILE A 22 10.09 -20.37 15.91
N ASP A 23 11.11 -20.37 16.75
CA ASP A 23 12.43 -20.96 16.49
C ASP A 23 12.37 -22.43 16.08
N THR A 24 11.57 -23.25 16.74
CA THR A 24 11.46 -24.68 16.43
C THR A 24 10.99 -24.94 15.00
N PHE A 25 10.04 -24.15 14.47
CA PHE A 25 9.62 -24.29 13.08
C PHE A 25 10.62 -23.68 12.10
N SER A 26 11.31 -22.61 12.48
CA SER A 26 12.41 -22.05 11.70
C SER A 26 13.54 -23.05 11.52
N GLU A 27 13.89 -23.79 12.57
CA GLU A 27 14.89 -24.84 12.56
C GLU A 27 14.44 -26.06 11.72
N GLU A 28 13.15 -26.48 11.84
CA GLU A 28 12.57 -27.50 10.96
C GLU A 28 12.73 -27.13 9.48
N LEU A 29 12.37 -25.88 9.10
CA LEU A 29 12.52 -25.40 7.72
C LEU A 29 13.98 -25.40 7.27
N ALA A 30 14.87 -24.91 8.12
CA ALA A 30 16.30 -24.85 7.84
C ALA A 30 16.92 -26.26 7.63
N SER A 31 16.41 -27.26 8.34
CA SER A 31 16.91 -28.65 8.22
C SER A 31 16.64 -29.30 6.85
N LEU A 32 15.81 -28.67 6.01
CA LEU A 32 15.45 -29.18 4.69
C LEU A 32 16.47 -28.84 3.61
N ALA A 33 17.40 -27.90 3.84
CA ALA A 33 18.30 -27.40 2.82
C ALA A 33 19.63 -26.89 3.39
N ASP A 34 20.69 -26.97 2.61
CA ASP A 34 22.03 -26.47 2.94
C ASP A 34 22.19 -24.97 2.66
N ALA A 35 21.35 -24.42 1.76
CA ALA A 35 21.33 -23.00 1.41
C ALA A 35 19.89 -22.49 1.31
N TYR A 36 19.70 -21.21 1.65
CA TYR A 36 18.41 -20.55 1.59
C TYR A 36 18.46 -19.31 0.71
N VAL A 37 17.44 -19.15 -0.14
CA VAL A 37 17.28 -17.96 -0.99
C VAL A 37 15.90 -17.37 -0.75
N ASP A 38 15.84 -16.10 -0.28
CA ASP A 38 14.58 -15.35 -0.24
C ASP A 38 14.36 -14.60 -1.56
N ASP A 39 13.32 -14.97 -2.28
CA ASP A 39 12.89 -14.29 -3.51
C ASP A 39 11.43 -13.86 -3.46
N ALA A 40 10.89 -13.68 -2.25
CA ALA A 40 9.49 -13.37 -1.95
C ALA A 40 9.32 -11.92 -1.48
N PHE A 41 9.54 -10.93 -2.35
CA PHE A 41 9.48 -9.50 -2.02
C PHE A 41 8.20 -9.10 -1.30
N GLY A 42 7.03 -9.64 -1.69
CA GLY A 42 5.75 -9.33 -1.07
C GLY A 42 5.63 -9.72 0.41
N SER A 43 6.50 -10.62 0.91
CA SER A 43 6.51 -11.10 2.30
C SER A 43 7.80 -10.81 3.07
N CYS A 44 8.88 -10.39 2.40
CA CYS A 44 10.20 -10.17 3.01
C CYS A 44 10.19 -9.12 4.15
N HIS A 45 9.21 -8.22 4.17
CA HIS A 45 9.05 -7.21 5.23
C HIS A 45 8.48 -7.77 6.54
N ARG A 46 8.12 -9.07 6.57
CA ARG A 46 7.53 -9.74 7.74
C ARG A 46 8.55 -10.66 8.38
N ALA A 47 8.72 -10.56 9.70
CA ALA A 47 9.56 -11.48 10.46
C ALA A 47 8.83 -12.79 10.71
N HIS A 48 8.72 -13.64 9.68
CA HIS A 48 8.13 -14.98 9.75
C HIS A 48 9.21 -16.05 9.76
N CYS A 49 8.86 -17.30 10.12
CA CYS A 49 9.82 -18.41 10.11
C CYS A 49 10.45 -18.60 8.74
N SER A 50 9.64 -18.59 7.67
CA SER A 50 10.10 -18.83 6.30
C SER A 50 10.82 -17.66 5.64
N THR A 51 10.82 -16.46 6.24
CA THR A 51 11.54 -15.28 5.72
C THR A 51 12.74 -14.91 6.58
N ALA A 52 12.51 -14.65 7.86
CA ALA A 52 13.55 -14.20 8.79
C ALA A 52 14.10 -15.34 9.66
N GLY A 53 13.22 -16.16 10.26
CA GLY A 53 13.64 -17.18 11.24
C GLY A 53 14.59 -18.21 10.66
N VAL A 54 14.33 -18.72 9.45
CA VAL A 54 15.15 -19.71 8.77
C VAL A 54 16.61 -19.27 8.58
N THR A 55 16.84 -17.95 8.40
CA THR A 55 18.20 -17.43 8.18
C THR A 55 19.10 -17.51 9.41
N ASN A 56 18.54 -17.75 10.60
CA ASN A 56 19.30 -17.96 11.82
C ASN A 56 19.94 -19.35 11.89
N TYR A 57 19.43 -20.30 11.11
CA TYR A 57 19.79 -21.73 11.15
C TYR A 57 20.46 -22.24 9.87
N VAL A 58 20.38 -21.49 8.75
CA VAL A 58 21.07 -21.82 7.50
C VAL A 58 22.28 -20.90 7.35
N LYS A 59 23.45 -21.49 7.09
CA LYS A 59 24.71 -20.74 6.98
C LYS A 59 24.78 -19.92 5.71
N ASP A 60 24.40 -20.52 4.58
CA ASP A 60 24.49 -19.89 3.27
C ASP A 60 23.12 -19.30 2.91
N THR A 61 22.99 -17.99 3.06
CA THR A 61 21.75 -17.25 2.78
C THR A 61 21.97 -16.16 1.74
N ALA A 62 21.01 -16.00 0.84
CA ALA A 62 21.04 -14.98 -0.20
C ALA A 62 19.65 -14.44 -0.51
N VAL A 63 19.58 -13.35 -1.26
CA VAL A 63 18.37 -12.88 -1.92
C VAL A 63 18.34 -13.37 -3.36
N GLY A 64 17.14 -13.67 -3.88
CA GLY A 64 16.96 -14.06 -5.26
C GLY A 64 16.91 -12.86 -6.21
N TYR A 65 16.84 -13.14 -7.51
CA TYR A 65 16.86 -12.12 -8.56
C TYR A 65 15.64 -11.19 -8.55
N LEU A 66 14.48 -11.66 -8.11
CA LEU A 66 13.29 -10.80 -7.95
C LEU A 66 13.54 -9.78 -6.85
N MET A 67 14.03 -10.23 -5.70
CA MET A 67 14.38 -9.38 -4.56
C MET A 67 15.46 -8.36 -4.93
N GLU A 68 16.53 -8.80 -5.60
CA GLU A 68 17.59 -7.91 -6.08
C GLU A 68 17.04 -6.82 -6.99
N LYS A 69 16.17 -7.18 -7.92
CA LYS A 69 15.55 -6.25 -8.86
C LYS A 69 14.68 -5.23 -8.14
N GLU A 70 13.83 -5.67 -7.21
CA GLU A 70 12.96 -4.77 -6.42
C GLU A 70 13.78 -3.84 -5.53
N ILE A 71 14.81 -4.35 -4.84
CA ILE A 71 15.72 -3.53 -4.03
C ILE A 71 16.42 -2.48 -4.89
N LYS A 72 16.92 -2.88 -6.07
CA LYS A 72 17.60 -1.98 -6.98
C LYS A 72 16.68 -0.86 -7.48
N TYR A 73 15.48 -1.19 -7.96
CA TYR A 73 14.57 -0.19 -8.54
C TYR A 73 13.92 0.67 -7.46
N LEU A 74 13.32 0.08 -6.43
CA LEU A 74 12.65 0.84 -5.37
C LEU A 74 13.67 1.57 -4.49
N GLY A 75 14.78 0.92 -4.14
CA GLY A 75 15.84 1.54 -3.35
C GLY A 75 16.42 2.76 -4.04
N ASN A 76 16.72 2.68 -5.34
CA ASN A 76 17.22 3.81 -6.11
C ASN A 76 16.15 4.91 -6.26
N ALA A 77 14.90 4.54 -6.58
CA ALA A 77 13.81 5.49 -6.73
C ALA A 77 13.54 6.31 -5.44
N VAL A 78 13.74 5.70 -4.27
CA VAL A 78 13.47 6.36 -2.98
C VAL A 78 14.71 7.08 -2.42
N ASN A 79 15.92 6.55 -2.67
CA ASN A 79 17.13 7.12 -2.08
C ASN A 79 17.86 8.12 -3.00
N ASN A 80 17.74 7.92 -4.33
CA ASN A 80 18.38 8.79 -5.34
C ASN A 80 17.39 9.15 -6.46
N PRO A 81 16.22 9.77 -6.15
CA PRO A 81 15.22 10.08 -7.17
C PRO A 81 15.69 11.17 -8.12
N GLU A 82 15.31 11.03 -9.39
CA GLU A 82 15.28 12.20 -10.28
C GLU A 82 14.10 13.08 -9.91
N ARG A 83 14.33 14.37 -9.65
CA ARG A 83 13.29 15.30 -9.23
C ARG A 83 12.61 16.00 -10.41
N PRO A 84 11.32 16.34 -10.32
CA PRO A 84 10.44 16.21 -9.15
C PRO A 84 10.08 14.75 -8.85
N PHE A 85 10.07 14.38 -7.55
CA PHE A 85 9.70 13.06 -7.07
C PHE A 85 8.32 13.07 -6.42
N THR A 86 7.40 12.28 -6.95
CA THR A 86 6.05 12.11 -6.41
C THR A 86 5.87 10.70 -5.86
N ALA A 87 5.39 10.61 -4.62
CA ALA A 87 4.89 9.36 -4.07
C ALA A 87 3.36 9.36 -4.05
N ILE A 88 2.77 8.22 -4.37
CA ILE A 88 1.33 7.97 -4.30
C ILE A 88 1.09 6.87 -3.27
N LEU A 89 0.30 7.18 -2.26
CA LEU A 89 -0.13 6.24 -1.24
C LEU A 89 -1.65 6.12 -1.26
N GLY A 90 -2.13 4.90 -1.44
CA GLY A 90 -3.53 4.54 -1.34
C GLY A 90 -3.76 3.38 -0.37
N GLY A 91 -4.99 2.95 -0.25
CA GLY A 91 -5.39 1.85 0.61
C GLY A 91 -6.46 2.26 1.63
N ALA A 92 -6.96 1.26 2.39
CA ALA A 92 -8.11 1.46 3.27
C ALA A 92 -7.76 2.19 4.56
N LYS A 93 -6.62 1.85 5.21
CA LYS A 93 -6.31 2.30 6.57
C LYS A 93 -5.03 3.13 6.63
N VAL A 94 -5.13 4.32 7.23
CA VAL A 94 -3.97 5.17 7.47
C VAL A 94 -3.01 4.54 8.50
N ALA A 95 -3.53 3.79 9.47
CA ALA A 95 -2.73 3.14 10.52
C ALA A 95 -1.64 2.22 9.97
N ASP A 96 -1.89 1.54 8.85
CA ASP A 96 -0.95 0.61 8.23
C ASP A 96 0.24 1.33 7.54
N LYS A 97 0.16 2.64 7.35
CA LYS A 97 1.12 3.42 6.57
C LYS A 97 1.74 4.61 7.32
N LEU A 98 1.57 4.69 8.64
CA LEU A 98 2.05 5.82 9.45
C LEU A 98 3.53 6.13 9.23
N ASN A 99 4.39 5.13 9.42
CA ASN A 99 5.83 5.30 9.24
C ASN A 99 6.20 5.59 7.78
N VAL A 100 5.46 5.04 6.83
CA VAL A 100 5.69 5.27 5.39
C VAL A 100 5.40 6.72 5.03
N ILE A 101 4.27 7.27 5.50
CA ILE A 101 3.90 8.67 5.27
C ILE A 101 4.97 9.60 5.85
N SER A 102 5.32 9.42 7.14
CA SER A 102 6.32 10.26 7.80
C SER A 102 7.69 10.21 7.11
N ASN A 103 8.14 9.03 6.68
CA ASN A 103 9.42 8.85 5.99
C ASN A 103 9.42 9.44 4.57
N LEU A 104 8.30 9.31 3.83
CA LEU A 104 8.19 9.86 2.49
C LEU A 104 8.20 11.40 2.50
N LEU A 105 7.58 12.03 3.50
CA LEU A 105 7.61 13.49 3.65
C LEU A 105 9.02 14.08 3.80
N GLU A 106 10.02 13.26 4.18
CA GLU A 106 11.43 13.67 4.20
C GLU A 106 12.10 13.59 2.82
N LYS A 107 11.46 12.94 1.83
CA LYS A 107 12.13 12.56 0.59
C LYS A 107 11.47 13.10 -0.68
N VAL A 108 10.16 13.29 -0.67
CA VAL A 108 9.38 13.62 -1.88
C VAL A 108 9.16 15.11 -2.06
N ASP A 109 8.90 15.54 -3.29
CA ASP A 109 8.42 16.89 -3.61
C ASP A 109 6.89 16.96 -3.56
N THR A 110 6.21 15.85 -3.89
CA THR A 110 4.76 15.73 -3.83
C THR A 110 4.36 14.40 -3.22
N LEU A 111 3.40 14.42 -2.30
CA LEU A 111 2.77 13.23 -1.74
C LEU A 111 1.29 13.24 -2.06
N ILE A 112 0.81 12.23 -2.76
CA ILE A 112 -0.61 12.02 -3.08
C ILE A 112 -1.15 10.96 -2.13
N ILE A 113 -2.23 11.28 -1.42
CA ILE A 113 -2.94 10.35 -0.55
C ILE A 113 -4.30 10.06 -1.17
N GLY A 114 -4.59 8.78 -1.42
CA GLY A 114 -5.86 8.30 -1.97
C GLY A 114 -6.41 7.10 -1.22
N GLY A 115 -7.44 6.49 -1.79
CA GLY A 115 -8.14 5.36 -1.17
C GLY A 115 -8.89 5.75 0.09
N GLY A 116 -9.37 4.76 0.85
CA GLY A 116 -10.11 4.97 2.09
C GLY A 116 -9.36 5.78 3.15
N MET A 117 -8.03 5.68 3.17
CA MET A 117 -7.21 6.45 4.11
C MET A 117 -7.29 7.97 3.90
N ALA A 118 -7.64 8.44 2.70
CA ALA A 118 -7.79 9.86 2.41
C ALA A 118 -8.93 10.50 3.23
N TYR A 119 -9.99 9.76 3.54
CA TYR A 119 -11.11 10.29 4.33
C TYR A 119 -10.74 10.61 5.76
N THR A 120 -9.76 9.91 6.35
CA THR A 120 -9.22 10.30 7.67
C THR A 120 -8.50 11.66 7.60
N PHE A 121 -7.76 11.95 6.52
CA PHE A 121 -7.17 13.27 6.29
C PHE A 121 -8.22 14.35 6.03
N LEU A 122 -9.26 14.04 5.24
CA LEU A 122 -10.37 14.98 4.98
C LEU A 122 -11.14 15.29 6.26
N LYS A 123 -11.39 14.31 7.13
CA LYS A 123 -11.98 14.53 8.46
C LYS A 123 -11.07 15.37 9.34
N ALA A 124 -9.76 15.18 9.28
CA ALA A 124 -8.78 16.00 10.00
C ALA A 124 -8.77 17.47 9.54
N GLN A 125 -9.17 17.75 8.29
CA GLN A 125 -9.41 19.10 7.76
C GLN A 125 -10.75 19.69 8.23
N GLY A 126 -11.60 18.90 8.89
CA GLY A 126 -12.91 19.33 9.40
C GLY A 126 -14.08 19.09 8.44
N TYR A 127 -13.88 18.31 7.36
CA TYR A 127 -14.97 17.99 6.45
C TYR A 127 -15.85 16.86 7.00
N GLU A 128 -17.14 16.91 6.69
CA GLU A 128 -18.05 15.80 6.92
C GLU A 128 -17.92 14.80 5.77
N ILE A 129 -17.69 13.53 6.14
CA ILE A 129 -17.32 12.45 5.20
C ILE A 129 -18.41 11.38 5.05
N GLY A 130 -19.62 11.65 5.55
CA GLY A 130 -20.74 10.71 5.52
C GLY A 130 -20.40 9.39 6.20
N LYS A 131 -20.76 8.28 5.54
CA LYS A 131 -20.44 6.90 5.98
C LYS A 131 -19.04 6.44 5.57
N SER A 132 -18.22 7.30 4.95
CA SER A 132 -16.91 6.92 4.43
C SER A 132 -15.99 6.36 5.51
N LEU A 133 -15.07 5.47 5.09
CA LEU A 133 -14.11 4.84 5.98
C LEU A 133 -13.23 5.88 6.70
N VAL A 134 -13.18 5.81 8.03
CA VAL A 134 -12.37 6.72 8.87
C VAL A 134 -11.70 5.97 10.01
N ASP A 135 -10.53 6.44 10.39
CA ASP A 135 -9.84 6.03 11.62
C ASP A 135 -9.76 7.24 12.56
N ASP A 136 -10.75 7.39 13.44
CA ASP A 136 -10.83 8.51 14.37
C ASP A 136 -9.62 8.60 15.29
N SER A 137 -8.97 7.48 15.61
CA SER A 137 -7.78 7.45 16.45
C SER A 137 -6.55 8.07 15.77
N LYS A 138 -6.62 8.36 14.47
CA LYS A 138 -5.51 8.88 13.65
C LYS A 138 -5.73 10.29 13.12
N ILE A 139 -6.82 10.95 13.51
CA ILE A 139 -7.11 12.34 13.08
C ILE A 139 -5.98 13.28 13.47
N ASP A 140 -5.50 13.21 14.72
CA ASP A 140 -4.42 14.09 15.18
C ASP A 140 -3.09 13.79 14.47
N TYR A 141 -2.80 12.52 14.19
CA TYR A 141 -1.67 12.14 13.35
C TYR A 141 -1.78 12.74 11.95
N CYS A 142 -2.95 12.71 11.32
CA CYS A 142 -3.15 13.31 9.99
C CYS A 142 -2.92 14.82 10.01
N LYS A 143 -3.36 15.52 11.07
CA LYS A 143 -3.07 16.96 11.25
C LYS A 143 -1.57 17.23 11.37
N GLU A 144 -0.87 16.42 12.16
CA GLU A 144 0.59 16.49 12.29
C GLU A 144 1.29 16.29 10.95
N MET A 145 0.90 15.28 10.17
CA MET A 145 1.49 15.02 8.85
C MET A 145 1.21 16.12 7.84
N MET A 146 0.03 16.74 7.86
CA MET A 146 -0.28 17.92 7.04
C MET A 146 0.60 19.11 7.43
N ALA A 147 0.78 19.37 8.73
CA ALA A 147 1.67 20.42 9.22
C ALA A 147 3.13 20.15 8.83
N LYS A 148 3.58 18.91 8.99
CA LYS A 148 4.93 18.47 8.58
C LYS A 148 5.16 18.65 7.08
N ALA A 149 4.18 18.31 6.25
CA ALA A 149 4.26 18.52 4.80
C ALA A 149 4.44 20.00 4.47
N GLN A 150 3.68 20.87 5.12
CA GLN A 150 3.81 22.33 4.94
C GLN A 150 5.17 22.86 5.39
N GLU A 151 5.66 22.44 6.55
CA GLU A 151 6.98 22.83 7.09
C GLU A 151 8.11 22.40 6.14
N LYS A 152 8.01 21.21 5.57
CA LYS A 152 9.00 20.65 4.62
C LYS A 152 8.87 21.19 3.20
N GLY A 153 7.83 21.98 2.89
CA GLY A 153 7.54 22.44 1.54
C GLY A 153 7.08 21.31 0.59
N VAL A 154 6.64 20.19 1.12
CA VAL A 154 6.10 19.07 0.34
C VAL A 154 4.64 19.36 -0.05
N LYS A 155 4.34 19.22 -1.33
CA LYS A 155 2.97 19.35 -1.84
C LYS A 155 2.17 18.10 -1.48
N LEU A 156 1.36 18.18 -0.42
CA LEU A 156 0.44 17.13 -0.05
C LEU A 156 -0.88 17.30 -0.82
N LEU A 157 -1.23 16.30 -1.65
CA LEU A 157 -2.45 16.29 -2.44
C LEU A 157 -3.44 15.27 -1.86
N LEU A 158 -4.65 15.75 -1.57
CA LEU A 158 -5.80 14.95 -1.19
C LEU A 158 -6.86 15.04 -2.29
N PRO A 159 -7.82 14.10 -2.35
CA PRO A 159 -8.96 14.21 -3.25
C PRO A 159 -9.72 15.52 -3.02
N VAL A 160 -10.22 16.11 -4.11
CA VAL A 160 -11.07 17.32 -4.09
C VAL A 160 -12.53 16.98 -4.39
N ASP A 161 -12.76 15.82 -5.01
CA ASP A 161 -14.07 15.24 -5.25
C ASP A 161 -14.03 13.72 -5.05
N ALA A 162 -15.19 13.13 -4.83
CA ALA A 162 -15.34 11.70 -4.58
C ALA A 162 -16.53 11.11 -5.33
N ALA A 163 -16.36 9.89 -5.82
CA ALA A 163 -17.44 9.04 -6.30
C ALA A 163 -18.05 8.32 -5.09
N CYS A 164 -19.29 8.67 -4.76
CA CYS A 164 -20.00 8.19 -3.57
C CYS A 164 -21.14 7.26 -3.96
N VAL A 165 -21.43 6.30 -3.08
CA VAL A 165 -22.56 5.37 -3.16
C VAL A 165 -23.37 5.42 -1.86
N ALA A 166 -24.65 5.08 -1.89
CA ALA A 166 -25.47 5.00 -0.70
C ALA A 166 -25.14 3.76 0.14
N ASP A 167 -24.94 2.63 -0.54
CA ASP A 167 -24.54 1.36 0.05
C ASP A 167 -23.47 0.70 -0.82
N PHE A 168 -22.47 0.10 -0.16
CA PHE A 168 -21.41 -0.63 -0.85
C PHE A 168 -22.00 -1.84 -1.60
N PRO A 169 -21.67 -2.04 -2.90
CA PRO A 169 -22.26 -3.12 -3.68
C PRO A 169 -21.86 -4.51 -3.13
N ASP A 170 -22.87 -5.37 -2.93
CA ASP A 170 -22.69 -6.78 -2.58
C ASP A 170 -23.66 -7.62 -3.41
N PRO A 171 -23.17 -8.47 -4.36
CA PRO A 171 -21.74 -8.66 -4.69
C PRO A 171 -21.10 -7.43 -5.30
N ILE A 172 -19.75 -7.37 -5.25
CA ILE A 172 -18.96 -6.18 -5.63
C ILE A 172 -19.17 -5.68 -7.06
N ASP A 173 -19.69 -6.53 -7.95
CA ASP A 173 -20.05 -6.24 -9.33
C ASP A 173 -21.54 -5.88 -9.54
N ALA A 174 -22.30 -5.79 -8.43
CA ALA A 174 -23.69 -5.37 -8.51
C ALA A 174 -23.79 -3.92 -9.03
N PRO A 175 -24.78 -3.62 -9.89
CA PRO A 175 -25.02 -2.25 -10.35
C PRO A 175 -25.33 -1.33 -9.17
N VAL A 176 -24.61 -0.22 -9.07
CA VAL A 176 -24.81 0.79 -8.03
C VAL A 176 -24.87 2.18 -8.64
N GLU A 177 -25.76 3.02 -8.11
CA GLU A 177 -25.82 4.43 -8.49
C GLU A 177 -24.66 5.18 -7.85
N VAL A 178 -23.79 5.77 -8.68
CA VAL A 178 -22.63 6.56 -8.25
C VAL A 178 -22.92 8.04 -8.41
N LYS A 179 -22.73 8.79 -7.33
CA LYS A 179 -22.84 10.24 -7.32
C LYS A 179 -21.47 10.87 -7.09
N VAL A 180 -20.99 11.67 -8.03
CA VAL A 180 -19.76 12.45 -7.86
C VAL A 180 -20.08 13.76 -7.15
N VAL A 181 -19.38 14.02 -6.05
CA VAL A 181 -19.56 15.23 -5.23
C VAL A 181 -18.21 15.81 -4.80
N PRO A 182 -18.12 17.12 -4.55
CA PRO A 182 -16.96 17.70 -3.87
C PRO A 182 -16.77 17.05 -2.49
N VAL A 183 -15.53 16.85 -2.06
CA VAL A 183 -15.22 16.25 -0.73
C VAL A 183 -15.74 17.10 0.44
N THR A 184 -16.03 18.36 0.19
CA THR A 184 -16.65 19.29 1.17
C THR A 184 -18.16 19.12 1.32
N ALA A 185 -18.79 18.26 0.49
CA ALA A 185 -20.25 18.10 0.42
C ALA A 185 -20.67 16.64 0.28
N ILE A 186 -19.94 15.71 0.87
CA ILE A 186 -20.30 14.29 0.91
C ILE A 186 -21.59 14.13 1.73
N PRO A 187 -22.67 13.56 1.16
CA PRO A 187 -23.91 13.36 1.88
C PRO A 187 -23.75 12.45 3.10
N ALA A 188 -24.49 12.73 4.18
CA ALA A 188 -24.37 11.98 5.44
C ALA A 188 -24.77 10.50 5.30
N ASP A 189 -25.61 10.18 4.32
CA ASP A 189 -26.12 8.83 4.02
C ASP A 189 -25.31 8.08 2.95
N MET A 190 -24.24 8.70 2.43
CA MET A 190 -23.37 8.11 1.39
C MET A 190 -21.93 7.88 1.90
N GLU A 191 -21.26 6.95 1.26
CA GLU A 191 -19.82 6.73 1.46
C GLU A 191 -19.03 6.97 0.16
N GLY A 192 -17.86 7.57 0.31
CA GLY A 192 -16.93 7.75 -0.80
C GLY A 192 -16.16 6.47 -1.09
N CYS A 193 -16.26 5.98 -2.32
CA CYS A 193 -15.63 4.74 -2.77
C CYS A 193 -14.44 4.95 -3.68
N ASP A 194 -14.39 6.07 -4.41
CA ASP A 194 -13.29 6.39 -5.31
C ASP A 194 -13.11 7.90 -5.44
N ILE A 195 -12.02 8.30 -6.08
CA ILE A 195 -11.78 9.70 -6.45
C ILE A 195 -12.66 10.11 -7.63
N GLY A 196 -13.08 11.36 -7.66
CA GLY A 196 -13.81 11.93 -8.78
C GLY A 196 -12.89 12.44 -9.90
N PRO A 197 -13.50 12.95 -11.01
CA PRO A 197 -12.76 13.39 -12.19
C PRO A 197 -11.83 14.59 -11.96
N GLU A 198 -12.17 15.49 -11.05
CA GLU A 198 -11.30 16.64 -10.73
C GLU A 198 -10.06 16.17 -9.95
N SER A 199 -10.22 15.23 -9.03
CA SER A 199 -9.11 14.59 -8.33
C SER A 199 -8.22 13.81 -9.29
N MET A 200 -8.80 13.06 -10.24
CA MET A 200 -8.06 12.35 -11.27
C MET A 200 -7.19 13.31 -12.08
N LYS A 201 -7.75 14.46 -12.51
CA LYS A 201 -7.01 15.47 -13.24
C LYS A 201 -5.88 16.07 -12.41
N LEU A 202 -6.16 16.46 -11.16
CA LEU A 202 -5.19 17.02 -10.23
C LEU A 202 -3.99 16.09 -10.03
N PHE A 203 -4.27 14.80 -9.80
CA PHE A 203 -3.23 13.79 -9.58
C PHE A 203 -2.47 13.46 -10.86
N ALA A 204 -3.16 13.35 -12.00
CA ALA A 204 -2.54 13.13 -13.29
C ALA A 204 -1.57 14.26 -13.67
N ASP A 205 -1.93 15.51 -13.39
CA ASP A 205 -1.07 16.66 -13.65
C ASP A 205 0.19 16.63 -12.77
N ALA A 206 0.06 16.24 -11.50
CA ALA A 206 1.21 16.08 -10.60
C ALA A 206 2.13 14.93 -11.06
N VAL A 207 1.56 13.81 -11.49
CA VAL A 207 2.32 12.66 -12.02
C VAL A 207 3.06 13.02 -13.31
N LYS A 208 2.38 13.72 -14.25
CA LYS A 208 3.00 14.15 -15.51
C LYS A 208 4.16 15.12 -15.30
N ALA A 209 4.10 15.95 -14.26
CA ALA A 209 5.18 16.87 -13.91
C ALA A 209 6.38 16.20 -13.24
N SER A 210 6.26 14.94 -12.84
CA SER A 210 7.28 14.20 -12.10
C SER A 210 8.25 13.46 -13.02
N LYS A 211 9.49 13.31 -12.57
CA LYS A 211 10.47 12.42 -13.21
C LYS A 211 10.55 11.07 -12.51
N THR A 212 10.34 11.03 -11.20
CA THR A 212 10.25 9.79 -10.43
C THR A 212 8.87 9.70 -9.80
N VAL A 213 8.24 8.52 -9.94
CA VAL A 213 6.97 8.21 -9.29
C VAL A 213 7.06 6.85 -8.61
N VAL A 214 6.70 6.81 -7.32
CA VAL A 214 6.53 5.56 -6.57
C VAL A 214 5.07 5.47 -6.14
N TRP A 215 4.43 4.35 -6.47
CA TRP A 215 3.01 4.14 -6.20
C TRP A 215 2.79 2.89 -5.36
N ASN A 216 2.12 3.05 -4.21
CA ASN A 216 1.74 1.95 -3.32
C ASN A 216 0.28 2.06 -2.90
N GLY A 217 -0.51 1.07 -3.25
CA GLY A 217 -1.93 0.92 -2.90
C GLY A 217 -2.91 1.58 -3.88
N PRO A 218 -4.17 1.14 -3.87
CA PRO A 218 -5.21 1.64 -4.76
C PRO A 218 -5.67 3.04 -4.38
N MET A 219 -6.07 3.82 -5.39
CA MET A 219 -6.61 5.17 -5.21
C MET A 219 -8.09 5.16 -4.83
N GLY A 220 -8.82 4.10 -5.20
CA GLY A 220 -10.22 3.87 -4.87
C GLY A 220 -10.42 2.62 -4.01
N CYS A 221 -11.63 2.45 -3.50
CA CYS A 221 -12.03 1.27 -2.74
C CYS A 221 -12.42 0.09 -3.64
N LEU A 222 -12.77 0.35 -4.89
CA LEU A 222 -13.23 -0.65 -5.84
C LEU A 222 -12.07 -1.12 -6.73
N LEU A 223 -11.80 -2.41 -6.75
CA LEU A 223 -10.75 -3.04 -7.55
C LEU A 223 -10.91 -2.85 -9.08
N TYR A 224 -12.11 -2.48 -9.52
CA TYR A 224 -12.43 -2.33 -10.95
C TYR A 224 -11.90 -1.04 -11.60
N THR A 225 -11.53 -0.04 -10.82
CA THR A 225 -11.10 1.25 -11.33
C THR A 225 -9.63 1.30 -11.76
N SER A 226 -8.86 0.29 -11.39
CA SER A 226 -7.43 0.19 -11.71
C SER A 226 -7.06 -1.23 -12.14
N PRO A 227 -7.46 -1.68 -13.33
CA PRO A 227 -7.10 -3.01 -13.82
C PRO A 227 -5.58 -3.12 -13.93
N SER A 228 -5.01 -4.16 -13.33
CA SER A 228 -3.58 -4.46 -13.38
C SER A 228 -3.31 -5.57 -14.39
N PRO A 229 -2.20 -5.52 -15.15
CA PRO A 229 -1.76 -6.66 -15.96
C PRO A 229 -1.51 -7.95 -15.15
N ARG A 230 -1.41 -7.82 -13.83
CA ARG A 230 -1.25 -8.96 -12.89
C ARG A 230 -2.58 -9.53 -12.41
N ASP A 231 -3.69 -8.84 -12.67
CA ASP A 231 -5.00 -9.35 -12.31
C ASP A 231 -5.28 -10.61 -13.12
N PRO A 232 -5.77 -11.70 -12.50
CA PRO A 232 -6.11 -12.90 -13.24
C PRO A 232 -7.17 -12.53 -14.29
N LYS A 233 -6.86 -12.81 -15.55
CA LYS A 233 -7.87 -12.71 -16.61
C LYS A 233 -8.93 -13.74 -16.31
N THR A 234 -10.07 -13.31 -15.84
CA THR A 234 -11.27 -14.13 -15.80
C THR A 234 -11.69 -14.36 -17.26
N SER A 235 -11.40 -15.56 -17.75
CA SER A 235 -11.88 -16.06 -19.04
C SER A 235 -13.37 -16.39 -18.96
#